data_e4cf09c3842f816a6b561049f10bb521
#
_entry.id   e4cf09c3842f816a6b561049f10bb521
#
_cell.length_a   1.000
_cell.length_b   1.000
_cell.length_c   1.000
_cell.angle_alpha   90.00
_cell.angle_beta   90.00
_cell.angle_gamma   90.00
#
_symmetry.space_group_name_H-M   'P 1'
#
loop_
_entity.id
_entity.type
_entity.pdbx_description
1 polymer ?
#
loop_
_entity_poly.entity_id
_entity_poly.type
_entity_poly.pdbx_seq_one_letter_code
_entity_poly.pdbx_strand_id
1 'polypeptide(L)'
;MTRVYFVRHAQPEHDWEEDRTRPLTGEGKKDSAIVLEFLKDKKIDAFYCSPYKRSMDTIAEAADFFTKEIITDERLREREKGLDGNNHGMFRKRWADHNYHEEGGESIAMVQKRNIEALNEILSDNADKDIVIGTHGTALSTILNFYDNNFGCEDF
;
A
#
# COMPACT_ATOMS: atom_id res chain seq x y z
N MET A 1 -14.82 -17.19 3.86
CA MET A 1 -14.29 -16.23 2.87
C MET A 1 -13.49 -15.17 3.60
N THR A 2 -12.28 -14.91 3.16
CA THR A 2 -11.46 -13.83 3.72
C THR A 2 -11.83 -12.49 3.09
N ARG A 3 -11.98 -11.46 3.91
CA ARG A 3 -12.23 -10.09 3.44
C ARG A 3 -11.00 -9.24 3.72
N VAL A 4 -10.54 -8.50 2.71
CA VAL A 4 -9.39 -7.60 2.81
C VAL A 4 -9.82 -6.15 2.61
N TYR A 5 -9.50 -5.30 3.57
CA TYR A 5 -9.64 -3.86 3.45
C TYR A 5 -8.27 -3.27 3.14
N PHE A 6 -8.06 -2.87 1.90
CA PHE A 6 -6.83 -2.15 1.53
C PHE A 6 -6.97 -0.68 1.90
N VAL A 7 -5.97 -0.16 2.59
CA VAL A 7 -5.93 1.24 2.99
C VAL A 7 -4.69 1.89 2.39
N ARG A 8 -4.88 2.72 1.37
CA ARG A 8 -3.81 3.56 0.85
C ARG A 8 -3.46 4.61 1.89
N HIS A 9 -2.15 4.88 2.09
CA HIS A 9 -1.73 5.90 3.05
C HIS A 9 -2.35 7.26 2.78
N ALA A 10 -2.59 8.03 3.84
CA ALA A 10 -3.07 9.41 3.79
C ALA A 10 -1.96 10.35 3.28
N GLN A 11 -2.26 11.63 3.18
CA GLN A 11 -1.36 12.63 2.61
C GLN A 11 -0.01 12.70 3.36
N PRO A 12 1.11 12.43 2.65
CA PRO A 12 2.44 12.50 3.26
C PRO A 12 3.08 13.88 3.07
N GLU A 13 4.10 14.17 3.88
CA GLU A 13 4.96 15.33 3.67
C GLU A 13 5.82 15.13 2.42
N HIS A 14 5.62 15.94 1.39
CA HIS A 14 6.31 15.78 0.11
C HIS A 14 7.78 16.21 0.15
N ASP A 15 8.12 17.18 1.00
CA ASP A 15 9.48 17.73 1.10
C ASP A 15 10.41 16.92 1.99
N TRP A 16 9.95 15.78 2.49
CA TRP A 16 10.73 14.88 3.33
C TRP A 16 11.69 14.05 2.50
N GLU A 17 12.98 14.07 2.85
CA GLU A 17 14.04 13.46 2.03
C GLU A 17 13.97 11.93 1.99
N GLU A 18 13.84 11.29 3.14
CA GLU A 18 13.86 9.83 3.24
C GLU A 18 12.46 9.24 3.07
N ASP A 19 12.25 8.47 2.00
CA ASP A 19 10.93 7.93 1.65
C ASP A 19 10.33 7.03 2.74
N ARG A 20 11.13 6.19 3.39
CA ARG A 20 10.67 5.25 4.42
C ARG A 20 10.12 5.93 5.67
N THR A 21 10.72 7.02 6.07
CA THR A 21 10.37 7.73 7.32
C THR A 21 9.47 8.92 7.09
N ARG A 22 9.06 9.16 5.85
CA ARG A 22 8.18 10.27 5.47
C ARG A 22 6.89 10.24 6.29
N PRO A 23 6.61 11.29 7.10
CA PRO A 23 5.42 11.32 7.94
C PRO A 23 4.19 11.80 7.18
N LEU A 24 3.04 11.70 7.82
CA LEU A 24 1.82 12.33 7.35
C LEU A 24 1.83 13.84 7.65
N THR A 25 1.17 14.60 6.79
CA THR A 25 0.83 16.00 7.08
C THR A 25 -0.23 16.11 8.18
N GLY A 26 -0.53 17.33 8.66
CA GLY A 26 -1.66 17.56 9.56
C GLY A 26 -3.00 17.07 8.97
N GLU A 27 -3.22 17.30 7.67
CA GLU A 27 -4.41 16.80 6.98
C GLU A 27 -4.39 15.27 6.87
N GLY A 28 -3.23 14.67 6.57
CA GLY A 28 -3.08 13.22 6.54
C GLY A 28 -3.40 12.57 7.88
N LYS A 29 -3.03 13.20 8.99
CA LYS A 29 -3.37 12.70 10.33
C LYS A 29 -4.87 12.75 10.61
N LYS A 30 -5.56 13.77 10.12
CA LYS A 30 -7.03 13.83 10.19
C LYS A 30 -7.68 12.72 9.38
N ASP A 31 -7.13 12.41 8.21
CA ASP A 31 -7.64 11.33 7.36
C ASP A 31 -7.46 9.94 8.00
N SER A 32 -6.45 9.75 8.84
CA SER A 32 -6.28 8.50 9.59
C SER A 32 -7.44 8.25 10.57
N ALA A 33 -8.02 9.31 11.12
CA ALA A 33 -9.22 9.20 11.95
C ALA A 33 -10.45 8.73 11.13
N ILE A 34 -10.52 9.07 9.85
CA ILE A 34 -11.58 8.58 8.94
C ILE A 34 -11.46 7.07 8.73
N VAL A 35 -10.24 6.55 8.66
CA VAL A 35 -9.99 5.10 8.56
C VAL A 35 -10.57 4.38 9.78
N LEU A 36 -10.28 4.88 10.99
CA LEU A 36 -10.86 4.34 12.22
C LEU A 36 -12.39 4.40 12.19
N GLU A 37 -12.95 5.54 11.82
CA GLU A 37 -14.41 5.72 11.76
C GLU A 37 -15.07 4.71 10.82
N PHE A 38 -14.44 4.44 9.68
CA PHE A 38 -14.93 3.44 8.71
C PHE A 38 -14.84 2.01 9.25
N LEU A 39 -13.77 1.68 9.98
CA LEU A 39 -13.48 0.30 10.41
C LEU A 39 -14.11 -0.07 11.75
N LYS A 40 -14.43 0.89 12.61
CA LYS A 40 -14.82 0.65 14.01
C LYS A 40 -16.04 -0.27 14.19
N ASP A 41 -16.96 -0.25 13.24
CA ASP A 41 -18.18 -1.08 13.27
C ASP A 41 -17.98 -2.48 12.66
N LYS A 42 -16.78 -2.78 12.20
CA LYS A 42 -16.43 -4.05 11.57
C LYS A 42 -15.68 -4.93 12.57
N LYS A 43 -15.67 -6.21 12.31
CA LYS A 43 -14.79 -7.13 13.02
C LYS A 43 -13.49 -7.25 12.24
N ILE A 44 -12.38 -6.77 12.82
CA ILE A 44 -11.05 -6.87 12.19
C ILE A 44 -10.19 -7.83 13.01
N ASP A 45 -9.69 -8.86 12.36
CA ASP A 45 -8.92 -9.93 13.01
C ASP A 45 -7.42 -9.67 13.00
N ALA A 46 -6.89 -8.97 11.98
CA ALA A 46 -5.46 -8.70 11.86
C ALA A 46 -5.18 -7.45 11.02
N PHE A 47 -4.03 -6.84 11.27
CA PHE A 47 -3.51 -5.68 10.54
C PHE A 47 -2.13 -6.01 9.96
N TYR A 48 -1.99 -5.84 8.66
CA TYR A 48 -0.74 -5.93 7.92
C TYR A 48 -0.41 -4.59 7.27
N CYS A 49 0.85 -4.32 7.03
CA CYS A 49 1.23 -3.02 6.47
C CYS A 49 2.58 -3.05 5.80
N SER A 50 2.74 -2.19 4.80
CA SER A 50 4.06 -1.72 4.39
C SER A 50 4.82 -1.17 5.61
N PRO A 51 6.14 -1.36 5.69
CA PRO A 51 6.94 -0.83 6.81
C PRO A 51 7.14 0.70 6.75
N TYR A 52 6.69 1.36 5.69
CA TYR A 52 6.84 2.80 5.54
C TYR A 52 5.96 3.56 6.54
N LYS A 53 6.56 4.57 7.18
CA LYS A 53 5.91 5.32 8.26
C LYS A 53 4.53 5.85 7.88
N ARG A 54 4.38 6.46 6.70
CA ARG A 54 3.09 7.01 6.26
C ARG A 54 1.97 5.97 6.18
N SER A 55 2.30 4.74 5.78
CA SER A 55 1.31 3.65 5.74
C SER A 55 0.93 3.16 7.13
N MET A 56 1.92 2.98 8.00
CA MET A 56 1.69 2.56 9.39
C MET A 56 0.89 3.62 10.16
N ASP A 57 1.25 4.88 10.03
CA ASP A 57 0.56 5.97 10.73
C ASP A 57 -0.90 6.11 10.29
N THR A 58 -1.21 5.78 9.03
CA THR A 58 -2.58 5.85 8.52
C THR A 58 -3.52 4.85 9.18
N ILE A 59 -3.03 3.66 9.57
CA ILE A 59 -3.85 2.60 10.16
C ILE A 59 -3.61 2.40 11.66
N ALA A 60 -2.68 3.15 12.26
CA ALA A 60 -2.29 2.95 13.66
C ALA A 60 -3.44 3.14 14.65
N GLU A 61 -4.24 4.18 14.49
CA GLU A 61 -5.39 4.42 15.37
C GLU A 61 -6.41 3.29 15.30
N ALA A 62 -6.67 2.78 14.10
CA ALA A 62 -7.58 1.65 13.91
C ALA A 62 -7.03 0.38 14.56
N ALA A 63 -5.73 0.09 14.41
CA ALA A 63 -5.10 -1.06 15.03
C ALA A 63 -5.18 -0.98 16.56
N ASP A 64 -4.93 0.18 17.14
CA ASP A 64 -5.05 0.42 18.59
C ASP A 64 -6.49 0.21 19.08
N PHE A 65 -7.47 0.69 18.33
CA PHE A 65 -8.88 0.50 18.67
C PHE A 65 -9.24 -1.00 18.80
N PHE A 66 -8.75 -1.82 17.90
CA PHE A 66 -8.99 -3.28 17.92
C PHE A 66 -7.99 -4.03 18.81
N THR A 67 -7.08 -3.36 19.47
CA THR A 67 -6.01 -3.96 20.30
C THR A 67 -5.21 -5.00 19.52
N LYS A 68 -4.82 -4.64 18.29
CA LYS A 68 -4.03 -5.47 17.38
C LYS A 68 -2.68 -4.83 17.08
N GLU A 69 -1.65 -5.64 17.00
CA GLU A 69 -0.36 -5.21 16.47
C GLU A 69 -0.40 -5.13 14.95
N ILE A 70 0.36 -4.21 14.39
CA ILE A 70 0.56 -4.11 12.94
C ILE A 70 1.73 -5.02 12.56
N ILE A 71 1.45 -5.98 11.69
CA ILE A 71 2.47 -6.90 11.15
C ILE A 71 3.00 -6.29 9.85
N THR A 72 4.27 -5.93 9.82
CA THR A 72 4.90 -5.34 8.62
C THR A 72 5.50 -6.40 7.71
N ASP A 73 5.47 -6.15 6.41
CA ASP A 73 6.09 -6.98 5.38
C ASP A 73 6.74 -6.08 4.33
N GLU A 74 8.05 -6.24 4.14
CA GLU A 74 8.84 -5.45 3.16
C GLU A 74 8.29 -5.58 1.74
N ARG A 75 7.69 -6.70 1.39
CA ARG A 75 7.12 -6.91 0.06
C ARG A 75 5.93 -6.02 -0.25
N LEU A 76 5.31 -5.41 0.79
CA LEU A 76 4.18 -4.48 0.65
C LEU A 76 4.61 -3.02 0.44
N ARG A 77 5.92 -2.72 0.43
CA ARG A 77 6.43 -1.36 0.26
C ARG A 77 6.05 -0.77 -1.10
N GLU A 78 6.16 0.56 -1.22
CA GLU A 78 5.93 1.25 -2.49
C GLU A 78 7.04 0.91 -3.50
N ARG A 79 6.77 1.20 -4.75
CA ARG A 79 7.73 1.02 -5.85
C ARG A 79 9.01 1.83 -5.60
N GLU A 80 10.16 1.19 -5.77
CA GLU A 80 11.45 1.87 -5.77
C GLU A 80 11.55 2.78 -7.02
N LYS A 81 11.86 4.05 -6.79
CA LYS A 81 11.83 5.07 -7.86
C LYS A 81 12.98 4.99 -8.85
N GLY A 82 14.17 4.65 -8.38
CA GLY A 82 15.38 4.75 -9.19
C GLY A 82 15.82 6.22 -9.42
N LEU A 83 16.76 6.41 -10.33
CA LEU A 83 17.40 7.71 -10.54
C LEU A 83 16.46 8.80 -11.05
N ASP A 84 15.54 8.46 -11.96
CA ASP A 84 14.58 9.41 -12.56
C ASP A 84 13.12 9.12 -12.19
N GLY A 85 12.92 8.43 -11.09
CA GLY A 85 11.64 7.85 -10.74
C GLY A 85 10.50 8.81 -10.43
N ASN A 86 10.78 10.10 -10.25
CA ASN A 86 9.76 11.14 -10.03
C ASN A 86 9.30 11.83 -11.33
N ASN A 87 9.83 11.44 -12.47
CA ASN A 87 9.42 12.01 -13.75
C ASN A 87 8.01 11.48 -14.11
N HIS A 88 7.02 12.37 -14.06
CA HIS A 88 5.64 12.03 -14.34
C HIS A 88 5.39 11.48 -15.75
N GLY A 89 6.22 11.87 -16.73
CA GLY A 89 6.15 11.32 -18.10
C GLY A 89 6.42 9.81 -18.14
N MET A 90 7.18 9.30 -17.20
CA MET A 90 7.51 7.87 -17.13
C MET A 90 6.41 7.00 -16.52
N PHE A 91 5.41 7.59 -15.87
CA PHE A 91 4.27 6.88 -15.30
C PHE A 91 3.52 6.07 -16.36
N ARG A 92 3.15 6.72 -17.46
CA ARG A 92 2.47 6.06 -18.59
C ARG A 92 3.37 5.00 -19.24
N LYS A 93 4.65 5.28 -19.37
CA LYS A 93 5.61 4.33 -19.94
C LYS A 93 5.71 3.05 -19.10
N ARG A 94 5.78 3.17 -17.78
CA ARG A 94 5.80 2.01 -16.87
C ARG A 94 4.54 1.15 -17.00
N TRP A 95 3.39 1.77 -17.13
CA TRP A 95 2.12 1.05 -17.29
C TRP A 95 1.90 0.50 -18.70
N ALA A 96 2.51 1.11 -19.72
CA ALA A 96 2.47 0.59 -21.10
C ALA A 96 3.39 -0.63 -21.27
N ASP A 97 4.50 -0.68 -20.55
CA ASP A 97 5.44 -1.80 -20.54
C ASP A 97 5.75 -2.16 -19.09
N HIS A 98 5.09 -3.20 -18.58
CA HIS A 98 5.22 -3.63 -17.19
C HIS A 98 6.63 -4.13 -16.82
N ASN A 99 7.49 -4.41 -17.79
CA ASN A 99 8.89 -4.82 -17.56
C ASN A 99 9.87 -3.64 -17.59
N TYR A 100 9.41 -2.48 -18.05
CA TYR A 100 10.26 -1.28 -18.05
C TYR A 100 10.51 -0.77 -16.64
N HIS A 101 11.76 -0.42 -16.36
CA HIS A 101 12.13 0.28 -15.13
C HIS A 101 13.32 1.23 -15.37
N GLU A 102 13.39 2.27 -14.58
CA GLU A 102 14.53 3.17 -14.51
C GLU A 102 15.71 2.47 -13.81
N GLU A 103 16.92 2.96 -14.05
CA GLU A 103 18.10 2.42 -13.37
C GLU A 103 17.94 2.53 -11.85
N GLY A 104 18.12 1.40 -11.16
CA GLY A 104 17.94 1.31 -9.71
C GLY A 104 16.48 1.31 -9.25
N GLY A 105 15.51 1.41 -10.17
CA GLY A 105 14.09 1.40 -9.87
C GLY A 105 13.43 0.07 -10.15
N GLU A 106 12.15 -0.03 -9.77
CA GLU A 106 11.32 -1.22 -10.02
C GLU A 106 10.34 -1.00 -11.16
N SER A 107 10.11 -2.04 -11.96
CA SER A 107 9.02 -2.11 -12.92
C SER A 107 7.68 -2.41 -12.24
N ILE A 108 6.58 -2.21 -12.96
CA ILE A 108 5.23 -2.62 -12.49
C ILE A 108 5.21 -4.13 -12.21
N ALA A 109 5.81 -4.94 -13.07
CA ALA A 109 5.85 -6.40 -12.88
C ALA A 109 6.61 -6.81 -11.61
N MET A 110 7.73 -6.15 -11.28
CA MET A 110 8.48 -6.39 -10.05
C MET A 110 7.65 -6.09 -8.79
N VAL A 111 6.99 -4.94 -8.77
CA VAL A 111 6.14 -4.52 -7.66
C VAL A 111 4.96 -5.48 -7.49
N GLN A 112 4.31 -5.83 -8.59
CA GLN A 112 3.19 -6.78 -8.59
C GLN A 112 3.59 -8.14 -8.03
N LYS A 113 4.71 -8.69 -8.50
CA LYS A 113 5.18 -10.01 -8.07
C LYS A 113 5.36 -10.07 -6.55
N ARG A 114 6.10 -9.13 -5.95
CA ARG A 114 6.35 -9.15 -4.51
C ARG A 114 5.11 -8.88 -3.67
N ASN A 115 4.22 -7.98 -4.14
CA ASN A 115 2.97 -7.71 -3.45
C ASN A 115 2.02 -8.91 -3.48
N ILE A 116 1.90 -9.59 -4.61
CA ILE A 116 1.06 -10.79 -4.73
C ILE A 116 1.61 -11.96 -3.91
N GLU A 117 2.92 -12.14 -3.86
CA GLU A 117 3.54 -13.15 -2.98
C GLU A 117 3.17 -12.89 -1.51
N ALA A 118 3.30 -11.66 -1.03
CA ALA A 118 2.90 -11.28 0.31
C ALA A 118 1.41 -11.52 0.55
N LEU A 119 0.57 -11.07 -0.38
CA LEU A 119 -0.88 -11.21 -0.27
C LEU A 119 -1.30 -12.68 -0.19
N ASN A 120 -0.72 -13.54 -1.00
CA ASN A 120 -1.05 -14.97 -0.97
C ASN A 120 -0.73 -15.62 0.37
N GLU A 121 0.41 -15.29 0.97
CA GLU A 121 0.75 -15.78 2.32
C GLU A 121 -0.22 -15.23 3.38
N ILE A 122 -0.51 -13.93 3.33
CA ILE A 122 -1.45 -13.29 4.26
C ILE A 122 -2.83 -13.94 4.16
N LEU A 123 -3.32 -14.19 2.95
CA LEU A 123 -4.61 -14.85 2.75
C LEU A 123 -4.61 -16.28 3.27
N SER A 124 -3.53 -17.01 3.07
CA SER A 124 -3.37 -18.38 3.59
C SER A 124 -3.43 -18.42 5.12
N ASP A 125 -2.83 -17.45 5.78
CA ASP A 125 -2.78 -17.36 7.25
C ASP A 125 -4.09 -16.84 7.88
N ASN A 126 -5.00 -16.30 7.07
CA ASN A 126 -6.19 -15.61 7.54
C ASN A 126 -7.48 -16.14 6.89
N ALA A 127 -7.59 -17.45 6.72
CA ALA A 127 -8.80 -18.07 6.16
C ALA A 127 -10.04 -17.68 6.99
N ASP A 128 -11.07 -17.22 6.30
CA ASP A 128 -12.36 -16.80 6.89
C ASP A 128 -12.26 -15.64 7.91
N LYS A 129 -11.23 -14.81 7.78
CA LYS A 129 -11.03 -13.63 8.64
C LYS A 129 -11.18 -12.34 7.84
N ASP A 130 -11.44 -11.25 8.55
CA ASP A 130 -11.44 -9.89 8.01
C ASP A 130 -10.13 -9.21 8.42
N ILE A 131 -9.37 -8.72 7.43
CA ILE A 131 -8.04 -8.14 7.66
C ILE A 131 -7.91 -6.78 7.00
N VAL A 132 -6.99 -5.97 7.53
CA VAL A 132 -6.60 -4.67 6.97
C VAL A 132 -5.19 -4.77 6.43
N ILE A 133 -4.94 -4.22 5.25
CA ILE A 133 -3.60 -4.09 4.67
C ILE A 133 -3.34 -2.63 4.33
N GLY A 134 -2.39 -2.01 5.05
CA GLY A 134 -1.88 -0.68 4.75
C GLY A 134 -0.90 -0.72 3.57
N THR A 135 -1.12 0.13 2.58
CA THR A 135 -0.41 0.07 1.30
C THR A 135 -0.21 1.45 0.67
N HIS A 136 0.24 1.46 -0.56
CA HIS A 136 0.60 2.63 -1.36
C HIS A 136 -0.12 2.63 -2.70
N GLY A 137 -0.08 3.78 -3.38
CA GLY A 137 -0.80 3.95 -4.64
C GLY A 137 -0.36 2.96 -5.72
N THR A 138 0.92 2.92 -6.07
CA THR A 138 1.40 2.00 -7.12
C THR A 138 1.31 0.55 -6.67
N ALA A 139 1.72 0.23 -5.44
CA ALA A 139 1.64 -1.13 -4.92
C ALA A 139 0.20 -1.67 -4.99
N LEU A 140 -0.78 -0.91 -4.51
CA LEU A 140 -2.19 -1.31 -4.58
C LEU A 140 -2.67 -1.47 -6.02
N SER A 141 -2.30 -0.54 -6.90
CA SER A 141 -2.70 -0.59 -8.31
C SER A 141 -2.19 -1.86 -9.01
N THR A 142 -0.98 -2.32 -8.67
CA THR A 142 -0.45 -3.58 -9.22
C THR A 142 -1.24 -4.79 -8.74
N ILE A 143 -1.70 -4.78 -7.49
CA ILE A 143 -2.56 -5.84 -6.94
C ILE A 143 -3.89 -5.86 -7.69
N LEU A 144 -4.53 -4.71 -7.86
CA LEU A 144 -5.80 -4.60 -8.56
C LEU A 144 -5.67 -5.06 -10.02
N ASN A 145 -4.59 -4.67 -10.70
CA ASN A 145 -4.31 -5.10 -12.07
C ASN A 145 -4.13 -6.62 -12.18
N PHE A 146 -3.55 -7.27 -11.17
CA PHE A 146 -3.39 -8.73 -11.15
C PHE A 146 -4.74 -9.45 -11.21
N TYR A 147 -5.74 -8.96 -10.49
CA TYR A 147 -7.07 -9.56 -10.45
C TYR A 147 -7.99 -9.06 -11.57
N ASP A 148 -7.77 -7.85 -12.07
CA ASP A 148 -8.50 -7.27 -13.19
C ASP A 148 -7.52 -6.60 -14.16
N ASN A 149 -7.19 -7.30 -15.24
CA ASN A 149 -6.23 -6.82 -16.25
C ASN A 149 -6.65 -5.52 -16.95
N ASN A 150 -7.91 -5.13 -16.83
CA ASN A 150 -8.38 -3.84 -17.37
C ASN A 150 -8.03 -2.66 -16.46
N PHE A 151 -7.74 -2.92 -15.17
CA PHE A 151 -7.26 -1.88 -14.26
C PHE A 151 -5.84 -1.47 -14.65
N GLY A 152 -5.63 -0.18 -14.90
CA GLY A 152 -4.34 0.31 -15.36
C GLY A 152 -4.11 1.78 -15.06
N CYS A 153 -3.26 2.40 -15.86
CA CYS A 153 -2.78 3.77 -15.69
C CYS A 153 -3.91 4.81 -15.52
N GLU A 154 -5.00 4.66 -16.23
CA GLU A 154 -6.09 5.64 -16.22
C GLU A 154 -7.02 5.50 -15.00
N ASP A 155 -6.90 4.41 -14.25
CA ASP A 155 -7.72 4.12 -13.07
C ASP A 155 -7.03 4.50 -11.75
N PHE A 156 -5.77 4.89 -11.84
CA PHE A 156 -4.90 5.18 -10.70
C PHE A 156 -5.29 6.44 -9.94
#